data_0b5faa18f17eb20db380e3711fc37d87
#
_entry.id   0b5faa18f17eb20db380e3711fc37d87
#
_cell.length_a   1.000
_cell.length_b   1.000
_cell.length_c   1.000
_cell.angle_alpha   90.00
_cell.angle_beta   90.00
_cell.angle_gamma   90.00
#
_symmetry.space_group_name_H-M   'P 1'
#
loop_
_entity.id
_entity.type
_entity.pdbx_description
1 polymer ?
#
loop_
_entity_poly.entity_id
_entity_poly.type
_entity_poly.pdbx_seq_one_letter_code
_entity_poly.pdbx_strand_id
1 'polypeptide(L)'
;ITGEISVFEHAQTLHAQALAAGVVICPGVGFDVVPTDCVAATLKAALPDATHLALGFDSLSRMSPGTAKTSVEGLAQGGKVRIGGQIASVPLAWKRRRINFGDGEKTAMTIPGGDVSTAFQSTAIPNIEVYIPASERMIRSVRMANGIRPLLGLGWVQRWLKARIGKQISGPDDRDRADRGTWVWGEARNAAGKRVEARVHTVNVYSLTVTAALEVVCYLRANADMSGSYTPARLVGADLVSRLPGSSQIILSEHAVD
;
A
#
# COMPACT_ATOMS: atom_id res chain seq x y z
N ILE A 1 7.17 1.64 11.60
CA ILE A 1 6.04 1.12 10.80
C ILE A 1 5.09 2.28 10.52
N THR A 2 4.82 2.57 9.26
CA THR A 2 3.97 3.67 8.81
C THR A 2 3.41 3.33 7.41
N GLY A 3 2.29 3.96 7.04
CA GLY A 3 1.72 3.98 5.69
C GLY A 3 1.65 5.40 5.10
N GLU A 4 2.32 6.38 5.74
CA GLU A 4 2.19 7.79 5.39
C GLU A 4 3.14 8.21 4.27
N ILE A 5 2.58 8.76 3.19
CA ILE A 5 3.33 9.25 2.02
C ILE A 5 4.41 10.26 2.41
N SER A 6 4.10 11.21 3.29
CA SER A 6 5.03 12.25 3.75
C SER A 6 6.28 11.68 4.42
N VAL A 7 6.12 10.60 5.18
CA VAL A 7 7.25 9.91 5.84
C VAL A 7 8.13 9.24 4.80
N PHE A 8 7.55 8.59 3.79
CA PHE A 8 8.31 7.91 2.73
C PHE A 8 9.07 8.90 1.85
N GLU A 9 8.43 10.00 1.42
CA GLU A 9 9.11 11.04 0.64
C GLU A 9 10.23 11.68 1.46
N HIS A 10 10.00 11.98 2.74
CA HIS A 10 11.05 12.55 3.60
C HIS A 10 12.21 11.56 3.82
N ALA A 11 11.92 10.29 4.13
CA ALA A 11 12.97 9.29 4.32
C ALA A 11 13.88 9.16 3.09
N GLN A 12 13.33 9.28 1.89
CA GLN A 12 14.12 9.25 0.66
C GLN A 12 15.10 10.43 0.57
N THR A 13 14.73 11.63 1.05
CA THR A 13 15.65 12.80 1.05
C THR A 13 16.83 12.61 1.99
N LEU A 14 16.70 11.72 2.96
CA LEU A 14 17.77 11.43 3.95
C LEU A 14 18.77 10.38 3.47
N HIS A 15 18.62 9.84 2.24
CA HIS A 15 19.47 8.75 1.75
C HIS A 15 20.96 9.06 1.85
N ALA A 16 21.41 10.22 1.38
CA ALA A 16 22.82 10.61 1.42
C ALA A 16 23.33 10.79 2.87
N GLN A 17 22.49 11.32 3.75
CA GLN A 17 22.84 11.47 5.18
C GLN A 17 22.94 10.11 5.87
N ALA A 18 22.03 9.20 5.57
CA ALA A 18 22.05 7.84 6.09
C ALA A 18 23.30 7.05 5.63
N LEU A 19 23.70 7.22 4.36
CA LEU A 19 24.96 6.68 3.84
C LEU A 19 26.16 7.20 4.63
N ALA A 20 26.25 8.53 4.81
CA ALA A 20 27.35 9.16 5.53
C ALA A 20 27.40 8.77 7.02
N ALA A 21 26.24 8.50 7.64
CA ALA A 21 26.15 8.10 9.02
C ALA A 21 26.30 6.58 9.25
N GLY A 22 26.37 5.77 8.19
CA GLY A 22 26.45 4.31 8.30
C GLY A 22 25.18 3.69 8.88
N VAL A 23 23.99 4.29 8.65
CA VAL A 23 22.71 3.79 9.18
C VAL A 23 21.72 3.47 8.08
N VAL A 24 20.78 2.56 8.34
CA VAL A 24 19.69 2.24 7.43
C VAL A 24 18.40 2.91 7.88
N ILE A 25 17.71 3.55 6.95
CA ILE A 25 16.35 4.07 7.09
C ILE A 25 15.44 3.20 6.20
N CYS A 26 14.54 2.44 6.82
CA CYS A 26 13.57 1.61 6.08
C CYS A 26 12.18 1.78 6.72
N PRO A 27 11.44 2.84 6.38
CA PRO A 27 10.05 3.01 6.82
C PRO A 27 9.13 2.01 6.09
N GLY A 28 7.97 1.69 6.68
CA GLY A 28 6.98 0.83 6.02
C GLY A 28 7.32 -0.66 6.04
N VAL A 29 8.00 -1.15 7.07
CA VAL A 29 8.36 -2.58 7.23
C VAL A 29 7.18 -3.46 7.70
N GLY A 30 5.94 -3.02 7.53
CA GLY A 30 4.72 -3.76 7.86
C GLY A 30 3.86 -4.03 6.64
N PHE A 31 2.63 -4.50 6.89
CA PHE A 31 1.67 -4.83 5.83
C PHE A 31 1.38 -3.67 4.87
N ASP A 32 1.36 -2.44 5.37
CA ASP A 32 1.02 -1.27 4.55
C ASP A 32 1.95 -1.05 3.34
N VAL A 33 3.11 -1.72 3.30
CA VAL A 33 4.11 -1.57 2.23
C VAL A 33 4.67 -2.90 1.77
N VAL A 34 5.11 -3.79 2.69
CA VAL A 34 5.90 -4.99 2.33
C VAL A 34 5.30 -5.81 1.19
N PRO A 35 4.03 -6.25 1.24
CA PRO A 35 3.51 -7.12 0.19
C PRO A 35 3.29 -6.38 -1.14
N THR A 36 2.82 -5.14 -1.12
CA THR A 36 2.60 -4.34 -2.33
C THR A 36 3.92 -3.90 -2.98
N ASP A 37 4.95 -3.60 -2.19
CA ASP A 37 6.29 -3.26 -2.67
C ASP A 37 6.98 -4.48 -3.33
N CYS A 38 6.84 -5.68 -2.74
CA CYS A 38 7.30 -6.93 -3.34
C CYS A 38 6.58 -7.24 -4.67
N VAL A 39 5.27 -7.07 -4.71
CA VAL A 39 4.46 -7.22 -5.93
C VAL A 39 4.90 -6.20 -6.99
N ALA A 40 5.09 -4.94 -6.62
CA ALA A 40 5.54 -3.89 -7.53
C ALA A 40 6.93 -4.20 -8.13
N ALA A 41 7.89 -4.62 -7.29
CA ALA A 41 9.24 -4.99 -7.73
C ALA A 41 9.22 -6.21 -8.67
N THR A 42 8.40 -7.22 -8.36
CA THR A 42 8.20 -8.40 -9.20
C THR A 42 7.60 -8.04 -10.56
N LEU A 43 6.58 -7.16 -10.59
CA LEU A 43 5.97 -6.68 -11.83
C LEU A 43 6.95 -5.85 -12.66
N LYS A 44 7.79 -5.02 -12.03
CA LYS A 44 8.82 -4.25 -12.72
C LYS A 44 9.88 -5.16 -13.36
N ALA A 45 10.23 -6.25 -12.69
CA ALA A 45 11.15 -7.25 -13.26
C ALA A 45 10.53 -7.98 -14.47
N ALA A 46 9.22 -8.30 -14.40
CA ALA A 46 8.49 -8.96 -15.49
C ALA A 46 8.16 -8.02 -16.67
N LEU A 47 8.00 -6.72 -16.44
CA LEU A 47 7.72 -5.70 -17.47
C LEU A 47 8.60 -4.46 -17.22
N PRO A 48 9.89 -4.50 -17.64
CA PRO A 48 10.87 -3.45 -17.34
C PRO A 48 10.51 -2.06 -17.89
N ASP A 49 9.79 -2.01 -19.01
CA ASP A 49 9.33 -0.79 -19.68
C ASP A 49 7.94 -0.32 -19.22
N ALA A 50 7.42 -0.84 -18.09
CA ALA A 50 6.14 -0.44 -17.55
C ALA A 50 6.09 1.07 -17.27
N THR A 51 4.99 1.69 -17.68
CA THR A 51 4.70 3.11 -17.50
C THR A 51 3.57 3.37 -16.49
N HIS A 52 2.78 2.35 -16.19
CA HIS A 52 1.65 2.40 -15.25
C HIS A 52 1.69 1.20 -14.32
N LEU A 53 1.39 1.45 -13.05
CA LEU A 53 1.27 0.45 -12.00
C LEU A 53 -0.02 0.69 -11.22
N ALA A 54 -0.82 -0.33 -11.08
CA ALA A 54 -1.95 -0.36 -10.17
C ALA A 54 -1.67 -1.42 -9.10
N LEU A 55 -1.79 -1.05 -7.85
CA LEU A 55 -1.63 -1.93 -6.70
C LEU A 55 -2.95 -1.99 -5.93
N GLY A 56 -3.15 -3.01 -5.16
CA GLY A 56 -4.32 -3.09 -4.30
C GLY A 56 -4.28 -4.29 -3.37
N PHE A 57 -5.09 -4.22 -2.34
CA PHE A 57 -5.24 -5.31 -1.38
C PHE A 57 -6.68 -5.45 -0.92
N ASP A 58 -7.06 -6.68 -0.63
CA ASP A 58 -8.35 -7.06 -0.10
C ASP A 58 -8.16 -7.76 1.24
N SER A 59 -8.33 -7.00 2.31
CA SER A 59 -8.24 -7.51 3.67
C SER A 59 -9.64 -7.75 4.23
N LEU A 60 -9.89 -8.98 4.66
CA LEU A 60 -11.10 -9.34 5.38
C LEU A 60 -11.02 -8.98 6.87
N SER A 61 -9.87 -8.52 7.35
CA SER A 61 -9.67 -8.11 8.74
C SER A 61 -10.44 -6.83 9.06
N ARG A 62 -10.98 -6.76 10.26
CA ARG A 62 -11.59 -5.52 10.76
C ARG A 62 -10.52 -4.45 10.90
N MET A 63 -10.88 -3.22 10.52
CA MET A 63 -10.01 -2.06 10.66
C MET A 63 -9.75 -1.77 12.15
N SER A 64 -8.49 -1.46 12.51
CA SER A 64 -8.20 -1.01 13.87
C SER A 64 -8.71 0.40 14.13
N PRO A 65 -8.98 0.78 15.39
CA PRO A 65 -9.34 2.17 15.72
C PRO A 65 -8.29 3.18 15.26
N GLY A 66 -7.00 2.81 15.29
CA GLY A 66 -5.89 3.63 14.77
C GLY A 66 -6.03 3.89 13.28
N THR A 67 -6.13 2.83 12.48
CA THR A 67 -6.29 2.90 11.00
C THR A 67 -7.54 3.71 10.63
N ALA A 68 -8.66 3.51 11.34
CA ALA A 68 -9.88 4.25 11.07
C ALA A 68 -9.74 5.75 11.37
N LYS A 69 -9.03 6.13 12.43
CA LYS A 69 -8.75 7.54 12.76
C LYS A 69 -7.85 8.19 11.70
N THR A 70 -6.79 7.51 11.26
CA THR A 70 -5.90 7.99 10.19
C THR A 70 -6.65 8.14 8.86
N SER A 71 -7.56 7.20 8.54
CA SER A 71 -8.41 7.31 7.35
C SER A 71 -9.29 8.58 7.38
N VAL A 72 -9.83 8.95 8.55
CA VAL A 72 -10.61 10.19 8.71
C VAL A 72 -9.75 11.43 8.52
N GLU A 73 -8.52 11.43 9.03
CA GLU A 73 -7.57 12.52 8.82
C GLU A 73 -7.29 12.73 7.33
N GLY A 74 -7.11 11.62 6.60
CA GLY A 74 -6.89 11.62 5.15
C GLY A 74 -8.06 12.16 4.32
N LEU A 75 -9.30 12.09 4.81
CA LEU A 75 -10.48 12.55 4.04
C LEU A 75 -10.37 14.03 3.60
N ALA A 76 -9.83 14.88 4.45
CA ALA A 76 -9.63 16.30 4.14
C ALA A 76 -8.57 16.53 3.05
N GLN A 77 -7.57 15.64 2.97
CA GLN A 77 -6.46 15.76 2.01
C GLN A 77 -6.83 15.28 0.60
N GLY A 78 -7.93 14.53 0.45
CA GLY A 78 -8.37 13.92 -0.81
C GLY A 78 -7.60 12.66 -1.16
N GLY A 79 -7.79 12.19 -2.40
CA GLY A 79 -7.04 11.08 -2.96
C GLY A 79 -5.61 11.50 -3.34
N LYS A 80 -4.70 10.54 -3.35
CA LYS A 80 -3.32 10.72 -3.82
C LYS A 80 -3.00 9.61 -4.81
N VAL A 81 -2.35 10.00 -5.89
CA VAL A 81 -1.84 9.11 -6.94
C VAL A 81 -0.48 9.62 -7.39
N ARG A 82 0.28 8.82 -8.12
CA ARG A 82 1.47 9.33 -8.82
C ARG A 82 1.16 9.47 -10.31
N ILE A 83 1.50 10.61 -10.89
CA ILE A 83 1.31 10.93 -12.31
C ILE A 83 2.59 11.58 -12.82
N GLY A 84 3.17 11.04 -13.88
CA GLY A 84 4.40 11.56 -14.46
C GLY A 84 5.57 11.63 -13.46
N GLY A 85 5.63 10.71 -12.50
CA GLY A 85 6.66 10.67 -11.47
C GLY A 85 6.41 11.59 -10.27
N GLN A 86 5.30 12.34 -10.22
CA GLN A 86 4.98 13.27 -9.15
C GLN A 86 3.69 12.87 -8.42
N ILE A 87 3.64 13.09 -7.10
CA ILE A 87 2.42 12.86 -6.31
C ILE A 87 1.41 13.95 -6.61
N ALA A 88 0.26 13.56 -7.14
CA ALA A 88 -0.86 14.42 -7.48
C ALA A 88 -2.03 14.24 -6.52
N SER A 89 -2.68 15.35 -6.18
CA SER A 89 -3.94 15.33 -5.43
C SER A 89 -5.11 15.16 -6.39
N VAL A 90 -5.97 14.21 -6.09
CA VAL A 90 -7.18 13.88 -6.88
C VAL A 90 -8.41 13.81 -5.96
N PRO A 91 -9.63 13.80 -6.49
CA PRO A 91 -10.81 13.55 -5.67
C PRO A 91 -10.74 12.21 -4.93
N LEU A 92 -11.42 12.09 -3.80
CA LEU A 92 -11.62 10.80 -3.12
C LEU A 92 -12.38 9.84 -4.06
N ALA A 93 -12.02 8.55 -4.05
CA ALA A 93 -12.54 7.53 -4.94
C ALA A 93 -12.49 7.96 -6.43
N TRP A 94 -11.36 8.53 -6.84
CA TRP A 94 -11.14 9.13 -8.17
C TRP A 94 -11.44 8.16 -9.29
N LYS A 95 -10.87 6.95 -9.24
CA LYS A 95 -11.18 5.88 -10.19
C LYS A 95 -11.88 4.72 -9.48
N ARG A 96 -12.66 4.01 -10.25
CA ARG A 96 -13.20 2.69 -9.89
C ARG A 96 -12.91 1.70 -11.00
N ARG A 97 -12.67 0.47 -10.65
CA ARG A 97 -12.52 -0.65 -11.60
C ARG A 97 -12.96 -1.96 -10.96
N ARG A 98 -13.17 -2.96 -11.80
CA ARG A 98 -13.33 -4.33 -11.32
C ARG A 98 -11.96 -4.98 -11.24
N ILE A 99 -11.66 -5.66 -10.13
CA ILE A 99 -10.39 -6.30 -9.87
C ILE A 99 -10.66 -7.68 -9.26
N ASN A 100 -10.01 -8.70 -9.81
CA ASN A 100 -9.92 -9.99 -9.16
C ASN A 100 -8.66 -10.00 -8.28
N PHE A 101 -8.86 -9.83 -6.97
CA PHE A 101 -7.75 -9.83 -6.03
C PHE A 101 -7.15 -11.23 -5.81
N GLY A 102 -7.92 -12.30 -6.05
CA GLY A 102 -7.51 -13.70 -5.88
C GLY A 102 -8.65 -14.63 -5.46
N ASP A 103 -9.70 -14.07 -4.88
CA ASP A 103 -10.89 -14.76 -4.39
C ASP A 103 -12.18 -14.36 -5.13
N GLY A 104 -12.03 -13.82 -6.34
CA GLY A 104 -13.13 -13.38 -7.19
C GLY A 104 -13.07 -11.90 -7.53
N GLU A 105 -13.90 -11.51 -8.50
CA GLU A 105 -13.95 -10.16 -9.02
C GLU A 105 -14.77 -9.23 -8.12
N LYS A 106 -14.17 -8.12 -7.68
CA LYS A 106 -14.80 -7.13 -6.80
C LYS A 106 -14.72 -5.74 -7.42
N THR A 107 -15.71 -4.91 -7.14
CA THR A 107 -15.60 -3.47 -7.40
C THR A 107 -14.58 -2.87 -6.42
N ALA A 108 -13.65 -2.07 -6.94
CA ALA A 108 -12.61 -1.41 -6.18
C ALA A 108 -12.56 0.09 -6.48
N MET A 109 -12.08 0.86 -5.52
CA MET A 109 -11.88 2.31 -5.65
C MET A 109 -10.46 2.70 -5.28
N THR A 110 -9.98 3.81 -5.84
CA THR A 110 -8.67 4.37 -5.48
C THR A 110 -8.68 4.94 -4.06
N ILE A 111 -7.56 4.73 -3.37
CA ILE A 111 -7.26 5.30 -2.06
C ILE A 111 -5.89 6.02 -2.07
N PRO A 112 -5.63 6.94 -1.12
CA PRO A 112 -4.31 7.56 -0.95
C PRO A 112 -3.37 6.62 -0.20
N GLY A 113 -2.95 5.51 -0.82
CA GLY A 113 -2.01 4.55 -0.23
C GLY A 113 -0.57 5.07 -0.24
N GLY A 114 0.23 4.65 0.74
CA GLY A 114 1.67 4.96 0.82
C GLY A 114 2.47 4.44 -0.37
N ASP A 115 1.94 3.42 -1.03
CA ASP A 115 2.54 2.77 -2.20
C ASP A 115 2.77 3.72 -3.39
N VAL A 116 2.04 4.83 -3.50
CA VAL A 116 2.32 5.86 -4.52
C VAL A 116 3.70 6.48 -4.37
N SER A 117 4.30 6.38 -3.17
CA SER A 117 5.68 6.76 -2.88
C SER A 117 6.62 5.55 -2.94
N THR A 118 6.36 4.53 -2.15
CA THR A 118 7.28 3.38 -2.00
C THR A 118 7.44 2.59 -3.30
N ALA A 119 6.37 2.31 -4.02
CA ALA A 119 6.46 1.60 -5.29
C ALA A 119 7.19 2.41 -6.38
N PHE A 120 7.13 3.74 -6.34
CA PHE A 120 7.94 4.58 -7.23
C PHE A 120 9.44 4.49 -6.87
N GLN A 121 9.76 4.50 -5.59
CA GLN A 121 11.15 4.32 -5.14
C GLN A 121 11.71 2.95 -5.55
N SER A 122 10.88 1.90 -5.53
CA SER A 122 11.28 0.53 -5.89
C SER A 122 11.35 0.29 -7.39
N THR A 123 10.50 0.94 -8.19
CA THR A 123 10.29 0.58 -9.60
C THR A 123 10.59 1.69 -10.61
N ALA A 124 10.60 2.95 -10.17
CA ALA A 124 10.62 4.15 -11.01
C ALA A 124 9.46 4.23 -12.04
N ILE A 125 8.37 3.45 -11.86
CA ILE A 125 7.18 3.53 -12.72
C ILE A 125 6.47 4.86 -12.45
N PRO A 126 6.26 5.72 -13.49
CA PRO A 126 5.86 7.11 -13.26
C PRO A 126 4.38 7.31 -12.91
N ASN A 127 3.50 6.32 -13.17
CA ASN A 127 2.07 6.44 -12.89
C ASN A 127 1.64 5.30 -11.97
N ILE A 128 1.17 5.64 -10.75
CA ILE A 128 0.84 4.64 -9.71
C ILE A 128 -0.49 4.99 -9.06
N GLU A 129 -1.34 3.99 -8.95
CA GLU A 129 -2.65 4.04 -8.28
C GLU A 129 -2.78 2.88 -7.29
N VAL A 130 -3.47 3.12 -6.18
CA VAL A 130 -3.72 2.09 -5.15
C VAL A 130 -5.22 1.88 -4.98
N TYR A 131 -5.65 0.64 -4.86
CA TYR A 131 -7.05 0.25 -4.85
C TYR A 131 -7.41 -0.62 -3.65
N ILE A 132 -8.63 -0.47 -3.15
CA ILE A 132 -9.25 -1.41 -2.20
C ILE A 132 -10.65 -1.78 -2.68
N PRO A 133 -11.16 -2.97 -2.33
CA PRO A 133 -12.56 -3.32 -2.58
C PRO A 133 -13.50 -2.35 -1.88
N ALA A 134 -14.56 -1.97 -2.56
CA ALA A 134 -15.60 -1.11 -1.99
C ALA A 134 -16.94 -1.35 -2.66
N SER A 135 -18.01 -1.33 -1.89
CA SER A 135 -19.37 -1.38 -2.43
C SER A 135 -19.71 -0.09 -3.21
N GLU A 136 -20.59 -0.21 -4.20
CA GLU A 136 -21.06 0.95 -4.96
C GLU A 136 -21.67 2.04 -4.07
N ARG A 137 -22.31 1.64 -2.96
CA ARG A 137 -22.85 2.58 -1.97
C ARG A 137 -21.73 3.34 -1.27
N MET A 138 -20.66 2.65 -0.87
CA MET A 138 -19.49 3.26 -0.24
C MET A 138 -18.80 4.23 -1.19
N ILE A 139 -18.57 3.83 -2.45
CA ILE A 139 -17.95 4.67 -3.47
C ILE A 139 -18.74 5.97 -3.67
N ARG A 140 -20.09 5.87 -3.77
CA ARG A 140 -20.94 7.04 -3.89
C ARG A 140 -20.84 7.96 -2.69
N SER A 141 -20.89 7.42 -1.46
CA SER A 141 -20.75 8.20 -0.22
C SER A 141 -19.41 8.92 -0.13
N VAL A 142 -18.31 8.23 -0.47
CA VAL A 142 -16.97 8.80 -0.46
C VAL A 142 -16.83 9.90 -1.54
N ARG A 143 -17.41 9.71 -2.72
CA ARG A 143 -17.43 10.74 -3.78
C ARG A 143 -18.23 11.96 -3.37
N MET A 144 -19.36 11.80 -2.70
CA MET A 144 -20.17 12.93 -2.19
C MET A 144 -19.38 13.74 -1.13
N ALA A 145 -18.55 13.09 -0.34
CA ALA A 145 -17.69 13.77 0.64
C ALA A 145 -16.71 14.78 0.00
N ASN A 146 -16.38 14.65 -1.30
CA ASN A 146 -15.57 15.65 -2.01
C ASN A 146 -16.19 17.06 -1.98
N GLY A 147 -17.53 17.18 -2.02
CA GLY A 147 -18.25 18.47 -1.98
C GLY A 147 -18.13 19.19 -0.63
N ILE A 148 -17.93 18.46 0.44
CA ILE A 148 -17.79 19.01 1.81
C ILE A 148 -16.37 18.88 2.36
N ARG A 149 -15.40 18.50 1.53
CA ARG A 149 -14.02 18.23 1.92
C ARG A 149 -13.36 19.35 2.75
N PRO A 150 -13.53 20.65 2.42
CA PRO A 150 -12.99 21.72 3.25
C PRO A 150 -13.51 21.71 4.69
N LEU A 151 -14.79 21.33 4.87
CA LEU A 151 -15.40 21.22 6.20
C LEU A 151 -14.83 20.03 6.99
N LEU A 152 -14.48 18.93 6.30
CA LEU A 152 -13.87 17.75 6.92
C LEU A 152 -12.47 18.03 7.48
N GLY A 153 -11.81 19.10 7.04
CA GLY A 153 -10.52 19.55 7.58
C GLY A 153 -10.62 20.37 8.87
N LEU A 154 -11.81 20.80 9.26
CA LEU A 154 -12.00 21.59 10.48
C LEU A 154 -11.67 20.77 11.74
N GLY A 155 -10.86 21.30 12.63
CA GLY A 155 -10.35 20.56 13.79
C GLY A 155 -11.45 20.01 14.71
N TRP A 156 -12.59 20.71 14.85
CA TRP A 156 -13.71 20.22 15.64
C TRP A 156 -14.47 19.08 14.95
N VAL A 157 -14.60 19.11 13.61
CA VAL A 157 -15.18 18.01 12.80
C VAL A 157 -14.31 16.77 12.92
N GLN A 158 -13.00 16.94 12.76
CA GLN A 158 -12.04 15.85 12.90
C GLN A 158 -12.09 15.20 14.28
N ARG A 159 -12.13 16.02 15.37
CA ARG A 159 -12.26 15.49 16.74
C ARG A 159 -13.57 14.72 16.94
N TRP A 160 -14.68 15.25 16.43
CA TRP A 160 -15.99 14.60 16.53
C TRP A 160 -16.02 13.27 15.77
N LEU A 161 -15.52 13.23 14.53
CA LEU A 161 -15.44 12.00 13.73
C LEU A 161 -14.57 10.94 14.40
N LYS A 162 -13.39 11.31 14.89
CA LYS A 162 -12.49 10.39 15.60
C LYS A 162 -13.10 9.84 16.89
N ALA A 163 -13.79 10.68 17.65
CA ALA A 163 -14.48 10.25 18.88
C ALA A 163 -15.60 9.25 18.56
N ARG A 164 -16.36 9.47 17.48
CA ARG A 164 -17.42 8.56 17.04
C ARG A 164 -16.86 7.22 16.58
N ILE A 165 -15.78 7.22 15.80
CA ILE A 165 -15.09 6.00 15.34
C ILE A 165 -14.54 5.20 16.52
N GLY A 166 -13.90 5.87 17.48
CA GLY A 166 -13.36 5.20 18.67
C GLY A 166 -14.41 4.47 19.53
N LYS A 167 -15.67 4.85 19.42
CA LYS A 167 -16.79 4.16 20.10
C LYS A 167 -17.38 3.00 19.31
N GLN A 168 -17.22 2.99 17.98
CA GLN A 168 -17.87 2.01 17.08
C GLN A 168 -16.94 0.90 16.59
N ILE A 169 -15.62 1.12 16.63
CA ILE A 169 -14.63 0.19 16.11
C ILE A 169 -13.81 -0.37 17.28
N SER A 170 -14.06 -1.64 17.60
CA SER A 170 -13.33 -2.37 18.66
C SER A 170 -12.00 -2.99 18.20
N GLY A 171 -11.69 -2.91 16.92
CA GLY A 171 -10.51 -3.59 16.34
C GLY A 171 -10.70 -5.09 16.13
N PRO A 172 -9.70 -5.76 15.53
CA PRO A 172 -9.74 -7.21 15.32
C PRO A 172 -9.56 -7.97 16.64
N ASP A 173 -10.38 -8.98 16.86
CA ASP A 173 -10.20 -9.94 17.94
C ASP A 173 -9.16 -11.03 17.55
N ASP A 174 -8.83 -11.94 18.48
CA ASP A 174 -7.84 -12.98 18.21
C ASP A 174 -8.31 -14.00 17.16
N ARG A 175 -9.63 -14.19 16.98
CA ARG A 175 -10.20 -15.02 15.91
C ARG A 175 -10.09 -14.31 14.56
N ASP A 176 -10.38 -13.01 14.49
CA ASP A 176 -10.16 -12.21 13.27
C ASP A 176 -8.69 -12.23 12.83
N ARG A 177 -7.75 -12.36 13.77
CA ARG A 177 -6.31 -12.46 13.49
C ARG A 177 -5.90 -13.85 12.97
N ALA A 178 -6.57 -14.91 13.42
CA ALA A 178 -6.21 -16.29 13.05
C ALA A 178 -6.78 -16.71 11.68
N ASP A 179 -7.98 -16.25 11.33
CA ASP A 179 -8.79 -16.88 10.28
C ASP A 179 -8.87 -16.12 8.95
N ARG A 180 -8.32 -14.90 8.84
CA ARG A 180 -8.57 -14.05 7.67
C ARG A 180 -7.29 -13.56 7.03
N GLY A 181 -6.86 -14.26 6.00
CA GLY A 181 -5.78 -13.84 5.13
C GLY A 181 -6.13 -12.58 4.32
N THR A 182 -5.14 -12.05 3.62
CA THR A 182 -5.27 -10.87 2.78
C THR A 182 -4.75 -11.18 1.39
N TRP A 183 -5.53 -10.85 0.39
CA TRP A 183 -5.10 -10.87 -1.00
C TRP A 183 -4.45 -9.54 -1.37
N VAL A 184 -3.30 -9.61 -2.01
CA VAL A 184 -2.62 -8.45 -2.57
C VAL A 184 -2.47 -8.67 -4.08
N TRP A 185 -2.78 -7.66 -4.83
CA TRP A 185 -2.81 -7.67 -6.28
C TRP A 185 -2.03 -6.49 -6.83
N GLY A 186 -1.44 -6.68 -8.01
CA GLY A 186 -0.85 -5.61 -8.79
C GLY A 186 -0.99 -5.87 -10.28
N GLU A 187 -0.95 -4.78 -11.06
CA GLU A 187 -0.95 -4.79 -12.53
C GLU A 187 0.05 -3.74 -13.03
N ALA A 188 0.99 -4.17 -13.85
CA ALA A 188 1.87 -3.28 -14.58
C ALA A 188 1.46 -3.24 -16.06
N ARG A 189 1.53 -2.04 -16.68
CA ARG A 189 1.25 -1.84 -18.10
C ARG A 189 2.29 -0.94 -18.73
N ASN A 190 2.76 -1.29 -19.95
CA ASN A 190 3.64 -0.45 -20.75
C ASN A 190 2.88 0.42 -21.77
N ALA A 191 3.60 1.26 -22.50
CA ALA A 191 3.01 2.12 -23.54
C ALA A 191 2.48 1.33 -24.75
N ALA A 192 2.99 0.13 -25.01
CA ALA A 192 2.53 -0.75 -26.08
C ALA A 192 1.23 -1.52 -25.71
N GLY A 193 0.71 -1.34 -24.47
CA GLY A 193 -0.49 -2.01 -24.02
C GLY A 193 -0.26 -3.40 -23.40
N LYS A 194 0.98 -3.94 -23.42
CA LYS A 194 1.29 -5.20 -22.72
C LYS A 194 0.98 -5.03 -21.24
N ARG A 195 0.36 -6.05 -20.64
CA ARG A 195 -0.10 -6.06 -19.26
C ARG A 195 0.35 -7.33 -18.56
N VAL A 196 0.88 -7.15 -17.35
CA VAL A 196 1.26 -8.25 -16.44
C VAL A 196 0.57 -8.02 -15.10
N GLU A 197 -0.03 -9.06 -14.55
CA GLU A 197 -0.63 -9.05 -13.22
C GLU A 197 0.18 -9.93 -12.26
N ALA A 198 0.14 -9.57 -10.99
CA ALA A 198 0.72 -10.37 -9.92
C ALA A 198 -0.24 -10.46 -8.74
N ARG A 199 -0.24 -11.60 -8.05
CA ARG A 199 -1.02 -11.82 -6.84
C ARG A 199 -0.21 -12.56 -5.80
N VAL A 200 -0.46 -12.22 -4.54
CA VAL A 200 0.06 -12.95 -3.39
C VAL A 200 -1.02 -13.01 -2.31
N HIS A 201 -1.16 -14.17 -1.68
CA HIS A 201 -2.00 -14.34 -0.50
C HIS A 201 -1.11 -14.34 0.75
N THR A 202 -1.50 -13.57 1.76
CA THR A 202 -0.76 -13.46 3.01
C THR A 202 -1.64 -13.78 4.20
N VAL A 203 -1.04 -14.00 5.35
CA VAL A 203 -1.77 -14.01 6.62
C VAL A 203 -2.43 -12.66 6.90
N ASN A 204 -3.14 -12.57 8.01
CA ASN A 204 -3.72 -11.34 8.52
C ASN A 204 -2.71 -10.17 8.54
N VAL A 205 -3.18 -8.96 8.23
CA VAL A 205 -2.37 -7.73 8.13
C VAL A 205 -1.52 -7.43 9.36
N TYR A 206 -2.01 -7.74 10.56
CA TYR A 206 -1.30 -7.47 11.82
C TYR A 206 -0.21 -8.50 12.09
N SER A 207 -0.49 -9.78 11.85
CA SER A 207 0.48 -10.86 11.99
C SER A 207 1.63 -10.69 10.99
N LEU A 208 1.31 -10.37 9.73
CA LEU A 208 2.32 -10.08 8.72
C LEU A 208 3.18 -8.87 9.11
N THR A 209 2.59 -7.83 9.67
CA THR A 209 3.33 -6.64 10.11
C THR A 209 4.42 -6.99 11.12
N VAL A 210 4.13 -7.89 12.06
CA VAL A 210 5.11 -8.34 13.06
C VAL A 210 6.21 -9.16 12.41
N THR A 211 5.85 -10.16 11.62
CA THR A 211 6.84 -11.07 11.00
C THR A 211 7.71 -10.34 9.97
N ALA A 212 7.14 -9.43 9.20
CA ALA A 212 7.89 -8.62 8.22
C ALA A 212 8.89 -7.68 8.91
N ALA A 213 8.48 -7.01 9.99
CA ALA A 213 9.39 -6.14 10.74
C ALA A 213 10.54 -6.92 11.35
N LEU A 214 10.28 -8.10 11.91
CA LEU A 214 11.31 -8.99 12.47
C LEU A 214 12.25 -9.48 11.37
N GLU A 215 11.75 -9.89 10.21
CA GLU A 215 12.58 -10.36 9.10
C GLU A 215 13.54 -9.27 8.61
N VAL A 216 13.06 -8.02 8.48
CA VAL A 216 13.92 -6.87 8.11
C VAL A 216 15.02 -6.64 9.18
N VAL A 217 14.70 -6.75 10.46
CA VAL A 217 15.71 -6.64 11.54
C VAL A 217 16.72 -7.77 11.47
N CYS A 218 16.27 -9.02 11.26
CA CYS A 218 17.17 -10.16 11.10
C CYS A 218 18.10 -9.99 9.88
N TYR A 219 17.55 -9.52 8.76
CA TYR A 219 18.32 -9.22 7.55
C TYR A 219 19.40 -8.17 7.82
N LEU A 220 19.07 -7.06 8.48
CA LEU A 220 20.04 -6.00 8.81
C LEU A 220 21.12 -6.46 9.78
N ARG A 221 20.79 -7.35 10.72
CA ARG A 221 21.82 -7.94 11.61
C ARG A 221 22.80 -8.83 10.87
N ALA A 222 22.36 -9.50 9.83
CA ALA A 222 23.22 -10.32 8.96
C ALA A 222 24.02 -9.50 7.93
N ASN A 223 23.61 -8.26 7.66
CA ASN A 223 24.20 -7.35 6.67
C ASN A 223 24.49 -5.99 7.33
N ALA A 224 25.36 -5.98 8.35
CA ALA A 224 25.60 -4.84 9.23
C ALA A 224 26.32 -3.66 8.55
N ASP A 225 26.90 -3.85 7.37
CA ASP A 225 27.61 -2.85 6.58
C ASP A 225 26.69 -2.06 5.65
N MET A 226 25.39 -2.39 5.60
CA MET A 226 24.42 -1.63 4.81
C MET A 226 24.14 -0.25 5.41
N SER A 227 23.95 0.73 4.53
CA SER A 227 23.54 2.08 4.91
C SER A 227 22.73 2.74 3.79
N GLY A 228 21.91 3.75 4.12
CA GLY A 228 21.06 4.46 3.16
C GLY A 228 19.56 4.36 3.48
N SER A 229 18.73 4.91 2.62
CA SER A 229 17.27 4.83 2.75
C SER A 229 16.69 3.91 1.67
N TYR A 230 15.85 2.97 2.09
CA TYR A 230 15.33 1.90 1.24
C TYR A 230 13.85 1.63 1.50
N THR A 231 13.16 1.10 0.49
CA THR A 231 11.92 0.36 0.68
C THR A 231 12.24 -1.10 1.07
N PRO A 232 11.29 -1.83 1.66
CA PRO A 232 11.53 -3.23 2.06
C PRO A 232 11.99 -4.13 0.90
N ALA A 233 11.36 -4.02 -0.27
CA ALA A 233 11.74 -4.83 -1.43
C ALA A 233 13.11 -4.46 -2.01
N ARG A 234 13.52 -3.19 -1.92
CA ARG A 234 14.88 -2.76 -2.32
C ARG A 234 15.95 -3.17 -1.31
N LEU A 235 15.59 -3.25 -0.03
CA LEU A 235 16.52 -3.62 1.04
C LEU A 235 16.77 -5.12 1.07
N VAL A 236 15.69 -5.91 1.06
CA VAL A 236 15.73 -7.35 1.36
C VAL A 236 15.54 -8.21 0.10
N GLY A 237 14.78 -7.71 -0.88
CA GLY A 237 14.44 -8.41 -2.12
C GLY A 237 12.93 -8.48 -2.37
N ALA A 238 12.56 -8.65 -3.64
CA ALA A 238 11.16 -8.75 -4.07
C ALA A 238 10.45 -10.03 -3.53
N ASP A 239 11.22 -11.03 -3.12
CA ASP A 239 10.74 -12.29 -2.57
C ASP A 239 10.45 -12.22 -1.05
N LEU A 240 10.72 -11.09 -0.40
CA LEU A 240 10.54 -10.91 1.06
C LEU A 240 9.17 -11.42 1.52
N VAL A 241 8.08 -10.97 0.88
CA VAL A 241 6.72 -11.37 1.28
C VAL A 241 6.51 -12.88 1.19
N SER A 242 7.08 -13.54 0.18
CA SER A 242 6.94 -14.99 -0.05
C SER A 242 7.71 -15.85 0.95
N ARG A 243 8.68 -15.25 1.65
CA ARG A 243 9.44 -15.92 2.74
C ARG A 243 8.75 -15.80 4.09
N LEU A 244 7.79 -14.90 4.24
CA LEU A 244 7.09 -14.71 5.50
C LEU A 244 6.13 -15.87 5.79
N PRO A 245 6.04 -16.35 7.04
CA PRO A 245 5.18 -17.46 7.41
C PRO A 245 3.72 -17.23 7.01
N GLY A 246 3.11 -18.21 6.36
CA GLY A 246 1.72 -18.19 5.93
C GLY A 246 1.44 -17.32 4.68
N SER A 247 2.48 -16.81 4.03
CA SER A 247 2.36 -16.15 2.73
C SER A 247 2.59 -17.15 1.59
N SER A 248 1.86 -16.96 0.49
CA SER A 248 2.08 -17.72 -0.75
C SER A 248 3.28 -17.18 -1.55
N GLN A 249 3.66 -17.89 -2.60
CA GLN A 249 4.50 -17.31 -3.64
C GLN A 249 3.73 -16.23 -4.40
N ILE A 250 4.45 -15.24 -4.97
CA ILE A 250 3.87 -14.28 -5.90
C ILE A 250 3.60 -14.99 -7.22
N ILE A 251 2.36 -14.98 -7.66
CA ILE A 251 1.94 -15.60 -8.93
C ILE A 251 1.80 -14.52 -9.98
N LEU A 252 2.56 -14.64 -11.07
CA LEU A 252 2.48 -13.79 -12.25
C LEU A 252 1.50 -14.36 -13.28
N SER A 253 0.75 -13.48 -13.94
CA SER A 253 -0.13 -13.79 -15.07
C SER A 253 0.08 -12.73 -16.16
N GLU A 254 0.43 -13.18 -17.37
CA GLU A 254 0.56 -12.31 -18.53
C GLU A 254 -0.76 -12.26 -19.31
N HIS A 255 -1.16 -11.08 -19.71
CA HIS A 255 -2.29 -10.88 -20.59
C HIS A 255 -1.78 -10.37 -21.94
N ALA A 256 -2.11 -11.11 -22.98
CA ALA A 256 -1.85 -10.67 -24.35
C ALA A 256 -2.58 -9.35 -24.62
N VAL A 257 -2.02 -8.56 -25.52
CA VAL A 257 -2.70 -7.37 -26.05
C VAL A 257 -3.86 -7.86 -26.91
N ASP A 258 -5.12 -7.52 -26.53
CA ASP A 258 -6.30 -7.73 -27.37
C ASP A 258 -6.27 -6.78 -28.56
#